data_bf7e806a734df9b39155681c782a4de9
#
_entry.id   bf7e806a734df9b39155681c782a4de9
#
_cell.length_a   1.000
_cell.length_b   1.000
_cell.length_c   1.000
_cell.angle_alpha   90.00
_cell.angle_beta   90.00
_cell.angle_gamma   90.00
#
_symmetry.space_group_name_H-M   'P 1'
#
loop_
_entity.id
_entity.type
_entity.pdbx_description
1 polymer ?
#
loop_
_entity_poly.entity_id
_entity_poly.type
_entity_poly.pdbx_seq_one_letter_code
_entity_poly.pdbx_strand_id
1 'polypeptide(L)'
;VEGINVHRYGAHIFHTNNKEVWDYVNQFAVFNRYTNSPVANYKGELYNLPFNMNTFNKMWGVVTPAEAEAKIEEQRAAHFTAEPKNLEEQAINLVGTDIYEKLVKHYTEKQWGRPCTELPAFIIKRLPVRLIFDNNYFNALYQGIPNGGYTQMVANMLQGVEVRLGVNYLANKAELDALADRVIYTGPIDAYFDYSLGTLQYRSVRFETETLACPNYQGNAVINYTDAETPYTRIIEHKHFEFGSTEPGTKTVISREYSAEWKPGDEPYYPVNDDKNSALYAKYKALADAEPHVVFGGRLGEYKYYDMDKVIESALACVAVQMDKINQYKA
;
A
#
# COMPACT_ATOMS: atom_id res chain seq x y z
N VAL A 1 4.79 -13.78 -16.18
CA VAL A 1 4.52 -15.23 -16.21
C VAL A 1 3.40 -15.48 -17.22
N GLU A 2 3.58 -16.40 -18.17
CA GLU A 2 2.57 -16.74 -19.21
C GLU A 2 2.07 -15.50 -20.01
N GLY A 3 2.91 -14.50 -20.21
CA GLY A 3 2.54 -13.24 -20.88
C GLY A 3 1.75 -12.24 -20.00
N ILE A 4 1.53 -12.57 -18.72
CA ILE A 4 0.83 -11.73 -17.74
C ILE A 4 1.85 -11.01 -16.87
N ASN A 5 1.71 -9.69 -16.71
CA ASN A 5 2.51 -8.91 -15.76
C ASN A 5 2.05 -9.22 -14.32
N VAL A 6 2.94 -9.81 -13.54
CA VAL A 6 2.67 -10.21 -12.16
C VAL A 6 3.16 -9.13 -11.20
N HIS A 7 2.26 -8.60 -10.38
CA HIS A 7 2.60 -7.71 -9.27
C HIS A 7 3.18 -8.52 -8.12
N ARG A 8 4.49 -8.77 -8.19
CA ARG A 8 5.20 -9.71 -7.29
C ARG A 8 5.13 -9.31 -5.81
N TYR A 9 5.08 -8.02 -5.55
CA TYR A 9 5.07 -7.45 -4.18
C TYR A 9 3.67 -6.94 -3.76
N GLY A 10 2.62 -7.47 -4.36
CA GLY A 10 1.24 -7.07 -4.10
C GLY A 10 0.68 -6.12 -5.17
N ALA A 11 -0.64 -5.92 -5.10
CA ALA A 11 -1.34 -5.05 -6.04
C ALA A 11 -0.83 -3.61 -5.92
N HIS A 12 -0.18 -3.10 -6.95
CA HIS A 12 0.31 -1.73 -7.04
C HIS A 12 -0.46 -0.99 -8.11
N ILE A 13 -1.33 -0.08 -7.70
CA ILE A 13 -2.08 0.81 -8.59
C ILE A 13 -1.55 2.22 -8.35
N PHE A 14 -1.02 2.87 -9.38
CA PHE A 14 -0.59 4.25 -9.27
C PHE A 14 -1.81 5.16 -9.19
N HIS A 15 -1.83 6.05 -8.20
CA HIS A 15 -2.88 7.04 -8.04
C HIS A 15 -2.32 8.31 -7.40
N THR A 16 -2.83 9.47 -7.80
CA THR A 16 -2.40 10.75 -7.24
C THR A 16 -3.41 11.86 -7.53
N ASN A 17 -3.43 12.88 -6.68
CA ASN A 17 -4.05 14.17 -6.95
C ASN A 17 -3.02 15.23 -7.38
N ASN A 18 -1.73 14.92 -7.29
CA ASN A 18 -0.66 15.82 -7.66
C ASN A 18 -0.39 15.72 -9.17
N LYS A 19 -0.79 16.77 -9.91
CA LYS A 19 -0.59 16.82 -11.36
C LYS A 19 0.89 16.80 -11.75
N GLU A 20 1.77 17.43 -10.98
CA GLU A 20 3.20 17.44 -11.27
C GLU A 20 3.80 16.03 -11.22
N VAL A 21 3.45 15.25 -10.21
CA VAL A 21 3.86 13.85 -10.09
C VAL A 21 3.28 13.00 -11.22
N TRP A 22 2.00 13.24 -11.59
CA TRP A 22 1.38 12.54 -12.70
C TRP A 22 2.08 12.83 -14.04
N ASP A 23 2.35 14.11 -14.32
CA ASP A 23 3.06 14.53 -15.53
C ASP A 23 4.50 13.99 -15.54
N TYR A 24 5.15 13.91 -14.38
CA TYR A 24 6.49 13.35 -14.25
C TYR A 24 6.53 11.86 -14.63
N VAL A 25 5.67 11.03 -14.06
CA VAL A 25 5.69 9.58 -14.35
C VAL A 25 5.27 9.26 -15.78
N ASN A 26 4.42 10.09 -16.39
CA ASN A 26 4.01 9.94 -17.78
C ASN A 26 5.12 10.25 -18.80
N GLN A 27 6.26 10.78 -18.37
CA GLN A 27 7.46 10.88 -19.23
C GLN A 27 8.13 9.52 -19.44
N PHE A 28 7.88 8.54 -18.54
CA PHE A 28 8.56 7.25 -18.52
C PHE A 28 7.67 6.06 -18.87
N ALA A 29 6.35 6.23 -18.80
CA ALA A 29 5.38 5.20 -19.16
C ALA A 29 4.06 5.82 -19.59
N VAL A 30 3.31 5.08 -20.42
CA VAL A 30 1.92 5.37 -20.71
C VAL A 30 1.06 4.56 -19.73
N PHE A 31 0.21 5.23 -18.99
CA PHE A 31 -0.69 4.56 -18.05
C PHE A 31 -2.00 4.15 -18.72
N ASN A 32 -2.49 2.98 -18.36
CA ASN A 32 -3.81 2.55 -18.78
C ASN A 32 -4.91 3.24 -17.94
N ARG A 33 -6.18 2.95 -18.23
CA ARG A 33 -7.32 3.49 -17.51
C ARG A 33 -7.82 2.63 -16.36
N TYR A 34 -6.95 1.79 -15.78
CA TYR A 34 -7.37 0.90 -14.69
C TYR A 34 -7.94 1.71 -13.51
N THR A 35 -9.15 1.35 -13.12
CA THR A 35 -9.84 1.91 -11.95
C THR A 35 -9.92 0.82 -10.88
N ASN A 36 -9.33 1.07 -9.72
CA ASN A 36 -9.31 0.08 -8.65
C ASN A 36 -10.70 -0.07 -8.02
N SER A 37 -11.31 -1.21 -8.21
CA SER A 37 -12.66 -1.54 -7.71
C SER A 37 -12.63 -2.91 -7.02
N PRO A 38 -12.01 -3.03 -5.85
CA PRO A 38 -11.94 -4.29 -5.14
C PRO A 38 -13.31 -4.74 -4.64
N VAL A 39 -13.45 -6.04 -4.45
CA VAL A 39 -14.66 -6.68 -3.92
C VAL A 39 -14.29 -7.41 -2.63
N ALA A 40 -15.15 -7.33 -1.62
CA ALA A 40 -15.05 -8.15 -0.43
C ALA A 40 -15.90 -9.43 -0.58
N ASN A 41 -15.32 -10.54 -0.21
CA ASN A 41 -16.00 -11.83 -0.07
C ASN A 41 -16.11 -12.18 1.41
N TYR A 42 -17.33 -12.19 1.93
CA TYR A 42 -17.64 -12.67 3.26
C TYR A 42 -18.47 -13.95 3.14
N LYS A 43 -17.84 -15.11 3.30
CA LYS A 43 -18.49 -16.44 3.26
C LYS A 43 -19.34 -16.66 2.00
N GLY A 44 -18.88 -16.19 0.85
CA GLY A 44 -19.59 -16.27 -0.44
C GLY A 44 -20.52 -15.11 -0.74
N GLU A 45 -20.78 -14.22 0.20
CA GLU A 45 -21.48 -12.94 -0.06
C GLU A 45 -20.46 -11.91 -0.59
N LEU A 46 -20.76 -11.31 -1.75
CA LEU A 46 -19.89 -10.33 -2.38
C LEU A 46 -20.39 -8.91 -2.11
N TYR A 47 -19.48 -8.02 -1.69
CA TYR A 47 -19.74 -6.62 -1.41
C TYR A 47 -18.74 -5.73 -2.15
N ASN A 48 -19.21 -4.62 -2.71
CA ASN A 48 -18.33 -3.61 -3.29
C ASN A 48 -17.54 -2.83 -2.23
N LEU A 49 -16.32 -2.47 -2.58
CA LEU A 49 -15.47 -1.59 -1.78
C LEU A 49 -15.06 -0.36 -2.63
N PRO A 50 -14.84 0.82 -2.01
CA PRO A 50 -15.07 1.15 -0.61
C PRO A 50 -16.55 1.06 -0.24
N PHE A 51 -16.88 1.22 1.05
CA PHE A 51 -18.29 1.17 1.48
C PHE A 51 -19.09 2.29 0.83
N ASN A 52 -19.99 1.91 -0.06
CA ASN A 52 -20.78 2.83 -0.88
C ASN A 52 -22.20 2.33 -1.03
N MET A 53 -23.04 3.04 -1.77
CA MET A 53 -24.45 2.66 -1.94
C MET A 53 -24.65 1.25 -2.51
N ASN A 54 -23.72 0.72 -3.34
CA ASN A 54 -23.79 -0.68 -3.78
C ASN A 54 -23.57 -1.64 -2.61
N THR A 55 -22.67 -1.32 -1.69
CA THR A 55 -22.42 -2.11 -0.47
C THR A 55 -23.66 -2.12 0.42
N PHE A 56 -24.24 -0.95 0.66
CA PHE A 56 -25.41 -0.79 1.54
C PHE A 56 -26.67 -1.41 0.97
N ASN A 57 -26.88 -1.25 -0.35
CA ASN A 57 -27.99 -1.92 -1.04
C ASN A 57 -27.87 -3.45 -0.93
N LYS A 58 -26.67 -4.00 -1.18
CA LYS A 58 -26.42 -5.44 -1.05
C LYS A 58 -26.63 -5.95 0.39
N MET A 59 -26.21 -5.17 1.38
CA MET A 59 -26.26 -5.57 2.79
C MET A 59 -27.65 -5.43 3.41
N TRP A 60 -28.34 -4.33 3.10
CA TRP A 60 -29.58 -3.94 3.79
C TRP A 60 -30.79 -3.75 2.86
N GLY A 61 -30.62 -3.82 1.55
CA GLY A 61 -31.70 -3.56 0.58
C GLY A 61 -32.08 -2.09 0.46
N VAL A 62 -31.33 -1.16 1.07
CA VAL A 62 -31.61 0.28 0.99
C VAL A 62 -31.34 0.83 -0.41
N VAL A 63 -32.11 1.82 -0.83
CA VAL A 63 -32.06 2.38 -2.19
C VAL A 63 -31.58 3.82 -2.19
N THR A 64 -31.86 4.57 -1.11
CA THR A 64 -31.53 5.99 -1.01
C THR A 64 -30.42 6.25 0.01
N PRO A 65 -29.64 7.35 -0.16
CA PRO A 65 -28.68 7.78 0.86
C PRO A 65 -29.27 7.92 2.25
N ALA A 66 -30.47 8.52 2.36
CA ALA A 66 -31.15 8.72 3.65
C ALA A 66 -31.47 7.40 4.37
N GLU A 67 -31.89 6.37 3.63
CA GLU A 67 -32.12 5.02 4.20
C GLU A 67 -30.81 4.40 4.69
N ALA A 68 -29.71 4.56 3.94
CA ALA A 68 -28.39 4.05 4.31
C ALA A 68 -27.85 4.77 5.58
N GLU A 69 -27.98 6.10 5.64
CA GLU A 69 -27.59 6.89 6.82
C GLU A 69 -28.41 6.47 8.06
N ALA A 70 -29.73 6.33 7.91
CA ALA A 70 -30.60 5.92 9.01
C ALA A 70 -30.23 4.52 9.53
N LYS A 71 -29.86 3.59 8.64
CA LYS A 71 -29.42 2.24 9.01
C LYS A 71 -28.08 2.23 9.74
N ILE A 72 -27.12 3.01 9.27
CA ILE A 72 -25.83 3.19 9.95
C ILE A 72 -26.04 3.81 11.34
N GLU A 73 -26.84 4.85 11.42
CA GLU A 73 -27.11 5.55 12.69
C GLU A 73 -27.84 4.68 13.71
N GLU A 74 -28.83 3.88 13.27
CA GLU A 74 -29.49 2.89 14.11
C GLU A 74 -28.50 1.96 14.81
N GLN A 75 -27.54 1.44 14.05
CA GLN A 75 -26.54 0.50 14.55
C GLN A 75 -25.48 1.20 15.44
N ARG A 76 -25.08 2.41 15.05
CA ARG A 76 -24.16 3.22 15.84
C ARG A 76 -24.74 3.59 17.20
N ALA A 77 -25.99 4.07 17.22
CA ALA A 77 -26.66 4.50 18.45
C ALA A 77 -26.75 3.38 19.50
N ALA A 78 -26.91 2.13 19.06
CA ALA A 78 -26.98 0.96 19.95
C ALA A 78 -25.66 0.64 20.65
N HIS A 79 -24.52 1.07 20.09
CA HIS A 79 -23.18 0.70 20.55
C HIS A 79 -22.21 1.90 20.64
N PHE A 80 -22.73 3.11 20.62
CA PHE A 80 -21.91 4.33 20.58
C PHE A 80 -21.04 4.46 21.83
N THR A 81 -19.76 4.72 21.59
CA THR A 81 -18.76 5.02 22.61
C THR A 81 -18.15 6.39 22.34
N ALA A 82 -18.35 7.35 23.27
CA ALA A 82 -17.89 8.73 23.09
C ALA A 82 -16.36 8.84 22.93
N GLU A 83 -15.62 7.99 23.65
CA GLU A 83 -14.17 7.92 23.61
C GLU A 83 -13.73 6.47 23.29
N PRO A 84 -13.68 6.09 22.00
CA PRO A 84 -13.32 4.74 21.61
C PRO A 84 -11.88 4.42 22.01
N LYS A 85 -11.69 3.33 22.74
CA LYS A 85 -10.40 2.89 23.28
C LYS A 85 -9.65 1.95 22.34
N ASN A 86 -10.38 1.30 21.46
CA ASN A 86 -9.84 0.29 20.55
C ASN A 86 -10.46 0.41 19.16
N LEU A 87 -9.93 -0.37 18.23
CA LEU A 87 -10.34 -0.35 16.83
C LEU A 87 -11.80 -0.80 16.65
N GLU A 88 -12.28 -1.78 17.42
CA GLU A 88 -13.66 -2.26 17.36
C GLU A 88 -14.65 -1.12 17.67
N GLU A 89 -14.48 -0.46 18.80
CA GLU A 89 -15.33 0.65 19.22
C GLU A 89 -15.31 1.80 18.19
N GLN A 90 -14.13 2.12 17.67
CA GLN A 90 -13.97 3.14 16.64
C GLN A 90 -14.65 2.75 15.32
N ALA A 91 -14.51 1.51 14.87
CA ALA A 91 -15.12 1.03 13.65
C ALA A 91 -16.66 1.05 13.75
N ILE A 92 -17.21 0.53 14.83
CA ILE A 92 -18.67 0.53 15.07
C ILE A 92 -19.21 1.97 15.10
N ASN A 93 -18.49 2.89 15.73
CA ASN A 93 -18.83 4.31 15.71
C ASN A 93 -18.86 4.93 14.31
N LEU A 94 -18.08 4.41 13.39
CA LEU A 94 -17.99 4.93 12.01
C LEU A 94 -19.02 4.31 11.07
N VAL A 95 -19.21 2.98 11.13
CA VAL A 95 -19.93 2.24 10.06
C VAL A 95 -21.03 1.33 10.58
N GLY A 96 -21.21 1.21 11.90
CA GLY A 96 -22.17 0.29 12.50
C GLY A 96 -21.67 -1.15 12.61
N THR A 97 -22.45 -2.00 13.26
CA THR A 97 -22.07 -3.38 13.58
C THR A 97 -22.01 -4.31 12.39
N ASP A 98 -22.96 -4.23 11.45
CA ASP A 98 -23.02 -5.16 10.31
C ASP A 98 -21.80 -5.02 9.39
N ILE A 99 -21.42 -3.78 9.07
CA ILE A 99 -20.22 -3.50 8.26
C ILE A 99 -18.96 -3.92 9.02
N TYR A 100 -18.90 -3.59 10.31
CA TYR A 100 -17.77 -3.98 11.15
C TYR A 100 -17.59 -5.50 11.16
N GLU A 101 -18.62 -6.26 11.54
CA GLU A 101 -18.52 -7.72 11.68
C GLU A 101 -18.25 -8.44 10.36
N LYS A 102 -18.91 -8.01 9.25
CA LYS A 102 -18.75 -8.68 7.96
C LYS A 102 -17.53 -8.25 7.16
N LEU A 103 -17.17 -6.96 7.20
CA LEU A 103 -16.21 -6.41 6.23
C LEU A 103 -14.92 -5.85 6.84
N VAL A 104 -14.89 -5.57 8.16
CA VAL A 104 -13.74 -4.93 8.80
C VAL A 104 -13.01 -5.88 9.75
N LYS A 105 -13.72 -6.50 10.67
CA LYS A 105 -13.19 -7.23 11.82
C LYS A 105 -12.10 -8.23 11.45
N HIS A 106 -12.48 -9.33 10.85
CA HIS A 106 -11.55 -10.44 10.60
C HIS A 106 -10.51 -10.13 9.51
N TYR A 107 -10.82 -9.23 8.57
CA TYR A 107 -9.83 -8.73 7.63
C TYR A 107 -8.72 -7.98 8.36
N THR A 108 -9.08 -7.08 9.27
CA THR A 108 -8.13 -6.32 10.08
C THR A 108 -7.36 -7.21 11.04
N GLU A 109 -8.04 -8.15 11.69
CA GLU A 109 -7.40 -9.12 12.60
C GLU A 109 -6.37 -9.99 11.88
N LYS A 110 -6.64 -10.42 10.64
CA LYS A 110 -5.65 -11.11 9.80
C LYS A 110 -4.46 -10.22 9.45
N GLN A 111 -4.71 -8.94 9.13
CA GLN A 111 -3.63 -8.01 8.79
C GLN A 111 -2.70 -7.74 9.98
N TRP A 112 -3.25 -7.62 11.18
CA TRP A 112 -2.50 -7.22 12.36
C TRP A 112 -2.10 -8.40 13.26
N GLY A 113 -2.68 -9.58 13.06
CA GLY A 113 -2.42 -10.76 13.88
C GLY A 113 -2.93 -10.64 15.32
N ARG A 114 -3.88 -9.72 15.57
CA ARG A 114 -4.43 -9.40 16.89
C ARG A 114 -5.92 -9.11 16.81
N PRO A 115 -6.70 -9.38 17.88
CA PRO A 115 -8.11 -8.97 17.96
C PRO A 115 -8.28 -7.46 17.82
N CYS A 116 -9.36 -7.03 17.16
CA CYS A 116 -9.68 -5.60 17.02
C CYS A 116 -9.83 -4.87 18.36
N THR A 117 -10.23 -5.58 19.41
CA THR A 117 -10.32 -5.07 20.79
C THR A 117 -8.99 -4.72 21.44
N GLU A 118 -7.87 -5.25 20.90
CA GLU A 118 -6.51 -4.98 21.36
C GLU A 118 -5.76 -3.98 20.47
N LEU A 119 -6.35 -3.63 19.32
CA LEU A 119 -5.75 -2.69 18.39
C LEU A 119 -6.14 -1.25 18.72
N PRO A 120 -5.21 -0.28 18.62
CA PRO A 120 -5.52 1.12 18.88
C PRO A 120 -6.57 1.69 17.93
N ALA A 121 -7.45 2.54 18.44
CA ALA A 121 -8.51 3.18 17.66
C ALA A 121 -7.98 4.02 16.48
N PHE A 122 -6.76 4.58 16.58
CA PHE A 122 -6.18 5.42 15.52
C PHE A 122 -5.88 4.67 14.22
N ILE A 123 -5.74 3.35 14.25
CA ILE A 123 -5.52 2.53 13.05
C ILE A 123 -6.67 2.73 12.05
N ILE A 124 -7.86 2.95 12.53
CA ILE A 124 -9.07 3.14 11.73
C ILE A 124 -9.72 4.50 12.01
N LYS A 125 -8.93 5.57 11.93
CA LYS A 125 -9.44 6.93 12.18
C LYS A 125 -10.60 7.31 11.26
N ARG A 126 -10.57 6.80 10.01
CA ARG A 126 -11.56 7.09 8.98
C ARG A 126 -11.79 5.83 8.16
N LEU A 127 -13.02 5.38 8.14
CA LEU A 127 -13.49 4.44 7.12
C LEU A 127 -14.25 5.27 6.09
N PRO A 128 -13.89 5.22 4.82
CA PRO A 128 -14.59 5.97 3.80
C PRO A 128 -16.00 5.38 3.63
N VAL A 129 -17.00 6.16 4.02
CA VAL A 129 -18.41 5.89 3.77
C VAL A 129 -18.86 6.85 2.68
N ARG A 130 -19.35 6.30 1.55
CA ARG A 130 -19.81 7.09 0.42
C ARG A 130 -21.29 6.83 0.18
N LEU A 131 -22.09 7.89 0.26
CA LEU A 131 -23.52 7.82 0.00
C LEU A 131 -23.84 8.06 -1.49
N ILE A 132 -23.00 7.50 -2.36
CA ILE A 132 -23.13 7.51 -3.81
C ILE A 132 -22.81 6.12 -4.36
N PHE A 133 -23.24 5.82 -5.59
CA PHE A 133 -22.92 4.58 -6.30
C PHE A 133 -21.57 4.72 -7.01
N ASP A 134 -20.47 4.64 -6.26
CA ASP A 134 -19.12 4.74 -6.81
C ASP A 134 -18.21 3.66 -6.22
N ASN A 135 -17.79 2.73 -7.07
CA ASN A 135 -16.90 1.61 -6.73
C ASN A 135 -15.42 1.94 -6.92
N ASN A 136 -15.07 3.16 -7.36
CA ASN A 136 -13.66 3.55 -7.44
C ASN A 136 -13.07 3.67 -6.03
N TYR A 137 -12.11 2.81 -5.70
CA TYR A 137 -11.53 2.77 -4.36
C TYR A 137 -10.81 4.07 -3.99
N PHE A 138 -10.11 4.68 -4.94
CA PHE A 138 -9.36 5.92 -4.71
C PHE A 138 -10.18 7.17 -5.02
N ASN A 139 -9.96 8.23 -4.24
CA ASN A 139 -10.47 9.58 -4.54
C ASN A 139 -9.43 10.41 -5.33
N ALA A 140 -8.57 9.73 -6.07
CA ALA A 140 -7.53 10.37 -6.85
C ALA A 140 -8.06 10.81 -8.23
N LEU A 141 -7.61 11.97 -8.70
CA LEU A 141 -7.93 12.50 -10.03
C LEU A 141 -7.26 11.66 -11.13
N TYR A 142 -6.09 11.11 -10.83
CA TYR A 142 -5.29 10.30 -11.75
C TYR A 142 -5.04 8.94 -11.14
N GLN A 143 -5.27 7.90 -11.93
CA GLN A 143 -4.92 6.53 -11.54
C GLN A 143 -4.71 5.65 -12.77
N GLY A 144 -3.95 4.57 -12.61
CA GLY A 144 -3.72 3.60 -13.68
C GLY A 144 -2.57 2.66 -13.37
N ILE A 145 -2.32 1.76 -14.31
CA ILE A 145 -1.18 0.86 -14.30
C ILE A 145 -0.31 1.20 -15.51
N PRO A 146 1.03 1.30 -15.38
CA PRO A 146 1.89 1.56 -16.52
C PRO A 146 1.85 0.38 -17.50
N ASN A 147 1.61 0.68 -18.78
CA ASN A 147 1.66 -0.33 -19.84
C ASN A 147 3.07 -0.94 -19.88
N GLY A 148 3.16 -2.26 -19.91
CA GLY A 148 4.43 -2.98 -19.84
C GLY A 148 4.97 -3.19 -18.41
N GLY A 149 4.26 -2.67 -17.39
CA GLY A 149 4.57 -2.87 -15.97
C GLY A 149 5.57 -1.88 -15.38
N TYR A 150 5.69 -1.89 -14.07
CA TYR A 150 6.54 -0.97 -13.32
C TYR A 150 8.03 -1.17 -13.56
N THR A 151 8.48 -2.41 -13.83
CA THR A 151 9.89 -2.69 -14.15
C THR A 151 10.34 -1.91 -15.39
N GLN A 152 9.52 -1.86 -16.44
CA GLN A 152 9.83 -1.10 -17.66
C GLN A 152 9.82 0.40 -17.38
N MET A 153 8.87 0.91 -16.59
CA MET A 153 8.84 2.32 -16.21
C MET A 153 10.10 2.73 -15.45
N VAL A 154 10.53 1.93 -14.47
CA VAL A 154 11.76 2.19 -13.70
C VAL A 154 13.00 2.09 -14.61
N ALA A 155 13.06 1.14 -15.53
CA ALA A 155 14.15 1.05 -16.51
C ALA A 155 14.24 2.30 -17.38
N ASN A 156 13.11 2.86 -17.79
CA ASN A 156 13.08 4.11 -18.54
C ASN A 156 13.54 5.31 -17.69
N MET A 157 13.20 5.36 -16.39
CA MET A 157 13.70 6.39 -15.46
C MET A 157 15.22 6.32 -15.27
N LEU A 158 15.79 5.12 -15.33
CA LEU A 158 17.22 4.87 -15.14
C LEU A 158 18.04 4.89 -16.44
N GLN A 159 17.44 5.32 -17.57
CA GLN A 159 18.14 5.37 -18.82
C GLN A 159 19.36 6.31 -18.74
N GLY A 160 20.54 5.80 -19.11
CA GLY A 160 21.81 6.53 -19.01
C GLY A 160 22.48 6.48 -17.63
N VAL A 161 21.88 5.79 -16.66
CA VAL A 161 22.45 5.56 -15.31
C VAL A 161 23.01 4.15 -15.24
N GLU A 162 24.23 4.00 -14.68
CA GLU A 162 24.78 2.66 -14.39
C GLU A 162 23.96 1.97 -13.30
N VAL A 163 23.47 0.76 -13.58
CA VAL A 163 22.68 -0.05 -12.64
C VAL A 163 23.42 -1.34 -12.32
N ARG A 164 23.70 -1.58 -11.04
CA ARG A 164 24.32 -2.82 -10.53
C ARG A 164 23.30 -3.60 -9.71
N LEU A 165 22.80 -4.70 -10.26
CA LEU A 165 21.88 -5.61 -9.56
C LEU A 165 22.64 -6.61 -8.69
N GLY A 166 21.99 -7.09 -7.62
CA GLY A 166 22.56 -8.10 -6.72
C GLY A 166 23.69 -7.58 -5.83
N VAL A 167 23.87 -6.26 -5.74
CA VAL A 167 24.87 -5.62 -4.89
C VAL A 167 24.24 -5.17 -3.58
N ASN A 168 24.75 -5.69 -2.47
CA ASN A 168 24.36 -5.21 -1.13
C ASN A 168 25.26 -4.03 -0.75
N TYR A 169 24.69 -2.82 -0.72
CA TYR A 169 25.43 -1.60 -0.39
C TYR A 169 26.07 -1.67 1.00
N LEU A 170 25.34 -2.12 2.03
CA LEU A 170 25.86 -2.15 3.39
C LEU A 170 27.06 -3.11 3.56
N ALA A 171 27.06 -4.21 2.81
CA ALA A 171 28.18 -5.15 2.81
C ALA A 171 29.42 -4.62 2.06
N ASN A 172 29.23 -3.65 1.15
CA ASN A 172 30.30 -3.10 0.30
C ASN A 172 30.43 -1.58 0.45
N LYS A 173 30.02 -1.04 1.61
CA LYS A 173 29.86 0.39 1.88
C LYS A 173 31.12 1.21 1.55
N ALA A 174 32.27 0.81 2.04
CA ALA A 174 33.52 1.55 1.87
C ALA A 174 33.96 1.65 0.38
N GLU A 175 33.75 0.59 -0.40
CA GLU A 175 34.04 0.57 -1.82
C GLU A 175 33.06 1.47 -2.60
N LEU A 176 31.77 1.34 -2.29
CA LEU A 176 30.72 2.05 -3.02
C LEU A 176 30.67 3.54 -2.68
N ASP A 177 30.96 3.92 -1.42
CA ASP A 177 31.07 5.32 -1.01
C ASP A 177 32.21 6.05 -1.76
N ALA A 178 33.28 5.34 -2.11
CA ALA A 178 34.39 5.92 -2.86
C ALA A 178 34.05 6.25 -4.33
N LEU A 179 32.92 5.78 -4.85
CA LEU A 179 32.50 6.01 -6.22
C LEU A 179 31.72 7.32 -6.43
N ALA A 180 31.27 7.97 -5.35
CA ALA A 180 30.41 9.14 -5.44
C ALA A 180 30.67 10.15 -4.31
N ASP A 181 30.53 11.45 -4.63
CA ASP A 181 30.63 12.51 -3.64
C ASP A 181 29.42 12.52 -2.66
N ARG A 182 28.32 11.88 -3.05
CA ARG A 182 27.10 11.82 -2.28
C ARG A 182 26.31 10.54 -2.53
N VAL A 183 25.80 9.96 -1.47
CA VAL A 183 24.98 8.75 -1.49
C VAL A 183 23.53 9.10 -1.15
N ILE A 184 22.57 8.58 -1.91
CA ILE A 184 21.17 8.60 -1.54
C ILE A 184 20.79 7.19 -1.11
N TYR A 185 20.59 7.01 0.19
CA TYR A 185 20.27 5.71 0.77
C TYR A 185 18.76 5.58 1.01
N THR A 186 18.14 4.58 0.37
CA THR A 186 16.69 4.33 0.46
C THR A 186 16.33 3.02 1.18
N GLY A 187 17.33 2.34 1.72
CA GLY A 187 17.14 1.15 2.55
C GLY A 187 16.69 1.48 3.98
N PRO A 188 16.47 0.46 4.83
CA PRO A 188 16.11 0.67 6.23
C PRO A 188 17.15 1.50 6.98
N ILE A 189 16.71 2.58 7.62
CA ILE A 189 17.61 3.53 8.29
C ILE A 189 18.37 2.87 9.46
N ASP A 190 17.73 2.00 10.22
CA ASP A 190 18.33 1.26 11.33
C ASP A 190 19.41 0.28 10.87
N ALA A 191 19.20 -0.37 9.71
CA ALA A 191 20.21 -1.23 9.10
C ALA A 191 21.46 -0.46 8.66
N TYR A 192 21.32 0.79 8.20
CA TYR A 192 22.47 1.64 7.87
C TYR A 192 23.39 1.88 9.07
N PHE A 193 22.84 1.96 10.27
CA PHE A 193 23.55 2.13 11.55
C PHE A 193 23.73 0.83 12.32
N ASP A 194 23.76 -0.32 11.64
CA ASP A 194 23.97 -1.66 12.22
C ASP A 194 23.05 -1.96 13.41
N TYR A 195 21.82 -1.43 13.38
CA TYR A 195 20.83 -1.59 14.46
C TYR A 195 21.31 -1.13 15.84
N SER A 196 22.26 -0.23 15.90
CA SER A 196 22.98 0.20 17.13
C SER A 196 22.06 0.77 18.22
N LEU A 197 20.89 1.29 17.88
CA LEU A 197 19.88 1.82 18.81
C LEU A 197 18.68 0.88 18.98
N GLY A 198 18.70 -0.29 18.33
CA GLY A 198 17.62 -1.26 18.27
C GLY A 198 16.94 -1.32 16.91
N THR A 199 16.06 -2.30 16.73
CA THR A 199 15.40 -2.60 15.46
C THR A 199 14.06 -1.89 15.36
N LEU A 200 13.82 -1.17 14.28
CA LEU A 200 12.51 -0.63 13.90
C LEU A 200 11.60 -1.76 13.43
N GLN A 201 10.33 -1.69 13.75
CA GLN A 201 9.36 -2.73 13.43
C GLN A 201 8.63 -2.44 12.12
N TYR A 202 8.35 -3.51 11.40
CA TYR A 202 7.59 -3.48 10.17
C TYR A 202 6.49 -4.55 10.20
N ARG A 203 5.51 -4.40 9.33
CA ARG A 203 4.64 -5.50 8.92
C ARG A 203 5.13 -6.02 7.57
N SER A 204 4.93 -7.29 7.34
CA SER A 204 5.27 -7.95 6.09
C SER A 204 4.06 -8.68 5.50
N VAL A 205 4.17 -9.05 4.24
CA VAL A 205 3.21 -9.91 3.55
C VAL A 205 3.94 -11.02 2.82
N ARG A 206 3.28 -12.16 2.70
CA ARG A 206 3.75 -13.32 1.96
C ARG A 206 2.76 -13.64 0.85
N PHE A 207 3.29 -14.03 -0.29
CA PHE A 207 2.48 -14.38 -1.47
C PHE A 207 2.67 -15.82 -1.85
N GLU A 208 1.56 -16.48 -2.19
CA GLU A 208 1.54 -17.77 -2.87
C GLU A 208 0.99 -17.55 -4.27
N THR A 209 1.88 -17.61 -5.27
CA THR A 209 1.54 -17.38 -6.67
C THR A 209 1.35 -18.68 -7.42
N GLU A 210 0.27 -18.79 -8.18
CA GLU A 210 -0.13 -19.99 -8.90
C GLU A 210 -0.63 -19.63 -10.30
N THR A 211 -0.25 -20.46 -11.28
CA THR A 211 -0.79 -20.41 -12.64
C THR A 211 -1.93 -21.42 -12.77
N LEU A 212 -3.10 -20.94 -13.14
CA LEU A 212 -4.30 -21.76 -13.29
C LEU A 212 -4.64 -21.99 -14.76
N ALA A 213 -5.10 -23.20 -15.09
CA ALA A 213 -5.55 -23.61 -16.43
C ALA A 213 -7.01 -23.17 -16.67
N CYS A 214 -7.29 -21.88 -16.48
CA CYS A 214 -8.58 -21.29 -16.78
C CYS A 214 -8.37 -19.84 -17.27
N PRO A 215 -9.25 -19.31 -18.14
CA PRO A 215 -9.07 -17.98 -18.71
C PRO A 215 -9.39 -16.86 -17.73
N ASN A 216 -10.19 -17.13 -16.70
CA ASN A 216 -10.64 -16.17 -15.71
C ASN A 216 -11.02 -16.93 -14.43
N TYR A 217 -10.42 -16.55 -13.29
CA TYR A 217 -10.63 -17.24 -12.02
C TYR A 217 -11.70 -16.56 -11.15
N GLN A 218 -11.61 -15.25 -10.96
CA GLN A 218 -12.47 -14.52 -10.04
C GLN A 218 -13.19 -13.31 -10.65
N GLY A 219 -12.87 -12.96 -11.90
CA GLY A 219 -13.56 -11.88 -12.63
C GLY A 219 -13.23 -10.46 -12.16
N ASN A 220 -12.24 -10.30 -11.27
CA ASN A 220 -11.78 -9.01 -10.76
C ASN A 220 -10.30 -9.10 -10.39
N ALA A 221 -9.58 -7.96 -10.46
CA ALA A 221 -8.17 -7.92 -10.09
C ALA A 221 -7.93 -8.25 -8.61
N VAL A 222 -8.80 -7.78 -7.72
CA VAL A 222 -8.63 -7.95 -6.27
C VAL A 222 -9.94 -8.34 -5.61
N ILE A 223 -9.93 -9.49 -4.91
CA ILE A 223 -11.01 -9.87 -3.99
C ILE A 223 -10.41 -10.03 -2.58
N ASN A 224 -10.94 -9.25 -1.63
CA ASN A 224 -10.60 -9.32 -0.22
C ASN A 224 -11.47 -10.37 0.48
N TYR A 225 -10.88 -11.25 1.26
CA TYR A 225 -11.59 -12.26 2.05
C TYR A 225 -11.70 -11.76 3.49
N THR A 226 -12.92 -11.46 3.91
CA THR A 226 -13.18 -10.76 5.17
C THR A 226 -13.72 -11.65 6.28
N ASP A 227 -13.89 -12.94 6.02
CA ASP A 227 -14.23 -13.95 7.03
C ASP A 227 -13.00 -14.42 7.82
N ALA A 228 -13.23 -15.08 8.95
CA ALA A 228 -12.19 -15.62 9.83
C ALA A 228 -11.58 -16.93 9.33
N GLU A 229 -12.35 -17.73 8.59
CA GLU A 229 -11.98 -19.08 8.18
C GLU A 229 -10.96 -19.08 7.03
N THR A 230 -11.00 -18.08 6.17
CA THR A 230 -10.05 -17.93 5.07
C THR A 230 -8.73 -17.36 5.57
N PRO A 231 -7.60 -18.09 5.39
CA PRO A 231 -6.33 -17.73 6.02
C PRO A 231 -5.59 -16.56 5.32
N TYR A 232 -5.90 -16.26 4.07
CA TYR A 232 -5.33 -15.13 3.32
C TYR A 232 -6.25 -13.91 3.39
N THR A 233 -5.66 -12.74 3.19
CA THR A 233 -6.41 -11.47 3.22
C THR A 233 -7.08 -11.19 1.89
N ARG A 234 -6.42 -11.58 0.76
CA ARG A 234 -6.97 -11.36 -0.58
C ARG A 234 -6.37 -12.29 -1.62
N ILE A 235 -7.09 -12.41 -2.73
CA ILE A 235 -6.57 -12.99 -3.97
C ILE A 235 -6.43 -11.86 -5.00
N ILE A 236 -5.28 -11.83 -5.65
CA ILE A 236 -4.98 -10.95 -6.78
C ILE A 236 -4.99 -11.81 -8.04
N GLU A 237 -5.82 -11.48 -9.02
CA GLU A 237 -5.77 -12.06 -10.38
C GLU A 237 -5.16 -11.04 -11.32
N HIS A 238 -3.88 -11.23 -11.65
CA HIS A 238 -3.03 -10.19 -12.23
C HIS A 238 -3.44 -9.72 -13.62
N LYS A 239 -4.03 -10.57 -14.43
CA LYS A 239 -4.45 -10.22 -15.80
C LYS A 239 -5.47 -9.08 -15.86
N HIS A 240 -6.27 -8.89 -14.80
CA HIS A 240 -7.30 -7.86 -14.77
C HIS A 240 -6.76 -6.44 -14.54
N PHE A 241 -5.48 -6.28 -14.25
CA PHE A 241 -4.85 -4.96 -14.20
C PHE A 241 -4.62 -4.36 -15.57
N GLU A 242 -4.60 -5.18 -16.63
CA GLU A 242 -4.33 -4.73 -17.98
C GLU A 242 -5.54 -4.91 -18.89
N PHE A 243 -5.77 -3.92 -19.75
CA PHE A 243 -6.82 -3.94 -20.74
C PHE A 243 -6.20 -4.20 -22.11
N GLY A 244 -6.98 -4.86 -23.00
CA GLY A 244 -6.62 -4.98 -24.41
C GLY A 244 -5.77 -6.17 -24.77
N SER A 245 -5.65 -7.17 -23.91
CA SER A 245 -5.25 -8.51 -24.39
C SER A 245 -6.36 -9.01 -25.32
N THR A 246 -6.08 -9.04 -26.61
CA THR A 246 -7.03 -9.44 -27.66
C THR A 246 -7.35 -10.92 -27.65
N GLU A 247 -6.54 -11.72 -26.95
CA GLU A 247 -6.75 -13.16 -26.81
C GLU A 247 -7.08 -13.47 -25.35
N PRO A 248 -8.26 -14.02 -25.05
CA PRO A 248 -8.50 -14.64 -23.76
C PRO A 248 -7.56 -15.83 -23.64
N GLY A 249 -6.43 -15.65 -22.97
CA GLY A 249 -5.51 -16.74 -22.72
C GLY A 249 -6.22 -17.89 -22.02
N THR A 250 -5.76 -19.10 -22.24
CA THR A 250 -6.30 -20.30 -21.58
C THR A 250 -5.90 -20.43 -20.13
N LYS A 251 -5.01 -19.53 -19.66
CA LYS A 251 -4.44 -19.52 -18.31
C LYS A 251 -4.60 -18.15 -17.65
N THR A 252 -4.58 -18.15 -16.34
CA THR A 252 -4.47 -16.95 -15.51
C THR A 252 -3.46 -17.15 -14.39
N VAL A 253 -2.95 -16.05 -13.83
CA VAL A 253 -2.03 -16.08 -12.68
C VAL A 253 -2.70 -15.38 -11.51
N ILE A 254 -2.76 -16.08 -10.38
CA ILE A 254 -3.27 -15.54 -9.13
C ILE A 254 -2.18 -15.51 -8.06
N SER A 255 -2.31 -14.58 -7.12
CA SER A 255 -1.51 -14.58 -5.88
C SER A 255 -2.43 -14.49 -4.67
N ARG A 256 -2.28 -15.42 -3.73
CA ARG A 256 -2.91 -15.32 -2.40
C ARG A 256 -1.98 -14.55 -1.49
N GLU A 257 -2.48 -13.49 -0.89
CA GLU A 257 -1.71 -12.63 0.02
C GLU A 257 -2.01 -12.98 1.47
N TYR A 258 -0.96 -13.24 2.23
CA TYR A 258 -1.00 -13.51 3.66
C TYR A 258 -0.28 -12.40 4.41
N SER A 259 -0.87 -11.90 5.48
CA SER A 259 -0.15 -11.06 6.42
C SER A 259 0.90 -11.88 7.16
N ALA A 260 2.05 -11.29 7.42
CA ALA A 260 3.15 -11.93 8.12
C ALA A 260 3.80 -10.95 9.13
N GLU A 261 4.29 -11.50 10.23
CA GLU A 261 5.19 -10.75 11.09
C GLU A 261 6.54 -10.60 10.40
N TRP A 262 7.05 -9.38 10.44
CA TRP A 262 8.37 -9.08 9.91
C TRP A 262 9.48 -9.48 10.89
N LYS A 263 10.56 -10.03 10.36
CA LYS A 263 11.81 -10.28 11.06
C LYS A 263 12.97 -9.67 10.28
N PRO A 264 14.08 -9.33 10.91
CA PRO A 264 15.29 -8.92 10.20
C PRO A 264 15.68 -9.92 9.11
N GLY A 265 15.78 -9.44 7.86
CA GLY A 265 16.01 -10.26 6.67
C GLY A 265 14.77 -10.50 5.82
N ASP A 266 13.56 -10.29 6.35
CA ASP A 266 12.33 -10.29 5.57
C ASP A 266 12.14 -8.94 4.86
N GLU A 267 11.30 -8.94 3.82
CA GLU A 267 10.93 -7.71 3.10
C GLU A 267 10.08 -6.79 4.00
N PRO A 268 10.51 -5.54 4.27
CA PRO A 268 9.77 -4.60 5.11
C PRO A 268 8.71 -3.86 4.29
N TYR A 269 7.44 -4.24 4.41
CA TYR A 269 6.36 -3.62 3.63
C TYR A 269 5.81 -2.35 4.28
N TYR A 270 5.52 -2.39 5.57
CA TYR A 270 4.82 -1.30 6.26
C TYR A 270 5.51 -0.94 7.57
N PRO A 271 5.99 0.31 7.74
CA PRO A 271 6.46 0.80 9.03
C PRO A 271 5.37 0.73 10.11
N VAL A 272 5.72 0.31 11.31
CA VAL A 272 4.82 0.36 12.47
C VAL A 272 5.00 1.71 13.16
N ASN A 273 4.11 2.66 12.86
CA ASN A 273 4.20 4.05 13.34
C ASN A 273 3.52 4.22 14.72
N ASP A 274 3.90 3.40 15.69
CA ASP A 274 3.52 3.61 17.10
C ASP A 274 4.50 4.56 17.80
N ASP A 275 4.20 4.96 19.03
CA ASP A 275 5.00 5.90 19.81
C ASP A 275 6.43 5.37 20.07
N LYS A 276 6.58 4.07 20.30
CA LYS A 276 7.87 3.41 20.54
C LYS A 276 8.76 3.49 19.32
N ASN A 277 8.24 3.08 18.16
CA ASN A 277 8.99 3.09 16.91
C ASN A 277 9.24 4.52 16.42
N SER A 278 8.31 5.43 16.62
CA SER A 278 8.47 6.85 16.30
C SER A 278 9.60 7.49 17.13
N ALA A 279 9.67 7.19 18.42
CA ALA A 279 10.75 7.65 19.29
C ALA A 279 12.11 7.03 18.91
N LEU A 280 12.14 5.76 18.51
CA LEU A 280 13.36 5.11 18.04
C LEU A 280 13.83 5.70 16.69
N TYR A 281 12.89 5.91 15.76
CA TYR A 281 13.20 6.55 14.48
C TYR A 281 13.78 7.95 14.67
N ALA A 282 13.23 8.76 15.59
CA ALA A 282 13.76 10.09 15.87
C ALA A 282 15.25 10.08 16.28
N LYS A 283 15.68 9.04 17.00
CA LYS A 283 17.10 8.86 17.36
C LYS A 283 17.95 8.51 16.14
N TYR A 284 17.49 7.60 15.28
CA TYR A 284 18.18 7.29 14.02
C TYR A 284 18.22 8.48 13.08
N LYS A 285 17.15 9.25 13.02
CA LYS A 285 17.14 10.49 12.23
C LYS A 285 18.19 11.49 12.68
N ALA A 286 18.41 11.63 13.97
CA ALA A 286 19.47 12.50 14.50
C ALA A 286 20.87 12.03 14.06
N LEU A 287 21.13 10.72 14.01
CA LEU A 287 22.36 10.17 13.44
C LEU A 287 22.47 10.44 11.94
N ALA A 288 21.37 10.22 11.21
CA ALA A 288 21.30 10.45 9.76
C ALA A 288 21.53 11.93 9.38
N ASP A 289 21.00 12.86 10.19
CA ASP A 289 21.19 14.31 9.99
C ASP A 289 22.65 14.75 10.22
N ALA A 290 23.44 13.96 10.93
CA ALA A 290 24.87 14.19 11.15
C ALA A 290 25.77 13.60 10.04
N GLU A 291 25.21 12.78 9.13
CA GLU A 291 25.97 12.22 8.01
C GLU A 291 26.18 13.27 6.90
N PRO A 292 27.42 13.71 6.64
CA PRO A 292 27.65 14.84 5.73
C PRO A 292 27.47 14.49 4.24
N HIS A 293 27.64 13.21 3.89
CA HIS A 293 27.66 12.75 2.50
C HIS A 293 26.48 11.86 2.11
N VAL A 294 25.62 11.52 3.07
CA VAL A 294 24.51 10.60 2.86
C VAL A 294 23.18 11.34 3.03
N VAL A 295 22.29 11.10 2.10
CA VAL A 295 20.90 11.57 2.17
C VAL A 295 20.00 10.35 2.34
N PHE A 296 19.22 10.32 3.39
CA PHE A 296 18.25 9.28 3.63
C PHE A 296 16.93 9.67 3.00
N GLY A 297 16.37 8.79 2.18
CA GLY A 297 15.13 9.04 1.48
C GLY A 297 14.30 7.77 1.27
N GLY A 298 13.11 7.97 0.73
CA GLY A 298 12.19 6.89 0.47
C GLY A 298 11.54 6.30 1.71
N ARG A 299 10.70 5.31 1.50
CA ARG A 299 9.82 4.73 2.51
C ARG A 299 10.57 4.14 3.72
N LEU A 300 11.69 3.47 3.49
CA LEU A 300 12.48 2.82 4.53
C LEU A 300 13.51 3.76 5.15
N GLY A 301 14.14 4.63 4.37
CA GLY A 301 15.09 5.62 4.87
C GLY A 301 14.44 6.71 5.73
N GLU A 302 13.18 7.05 5.45
CA GLU A 302 12.39 8.01 6.22
C GLU A 302 11.43 7.37 7.21
N TYR A 303 11.37 6.04 7.26
CA TYR A 303 10.45 5.25 8.10
C TYR A 303 9.01 5.77 8.04
N LYS A 304 8.51 6.03 6.82
CA LYS A 304 7.17 6.57 6.58
C LYS A 304 6.35 5.65 5.69
N TYR A 305 5.06 5.59 5.97
CA TYR A 305 4.11 4.94 5.08
C TYR A 305 3.81 5.87 3.90
N TYR A 306 4.50 5.66 2.79
CA TYR A 306 4.29 6.40 1.55
C TYR A 306 3.56 5.55 0.52
N ASP A 307 2.56 6.13 -0.15
CA ASP A 307 2.11 5.63 -1.44
C ASP A 307 3.13 6.03 -2.53
N MET A 308 3.05 5.41 -3.71
CA MET A 308 4.05 5.61 -4.77
C MET A 308 4.18 7.08 -5.20
N ASP A 309 3.07 7.82 -5.25
CA ASP A 309 3.08 9.24 -5.58
C ASP A 309 3.84 10.07 -4.53
N LYS A 310 3.67 9.73 -3.25
CA LYS A 310 4.35 10.43 -2.15
C LYS A 310 5.85 10.13 -2.08
N VAL A 311 6.26 8.92 -2.48
CA VAL A 311 7.69 8.61 -2.64
C VAL A 311 8.31 9.48 -3.73
N ILE A 312 7.64 9.61 -4.88
CA ILE A 312 8.12 10.43 -6.00
C ILE A 312 8.13 11.92 -5.63
N GLU A 313 7.06 12.41 -5.00
CA GLU A 313 6.99 13.79 -4.52
C GLU A 313 8.14 14.12 -3.56
N SER A 314 8.41 13.24 -2.59
CA SER A 314 9.54 13.37 -1.65
C SER A 314 10.89 13.35 -2.39
N ALA A 315 11.05 12.46 -3.37
CA ALA A 315 12.28 12.37 -4.15
C ALA A 315 12.53 13.64 -5.00
N LEU A 316 11.51 14.17 -5.66
CA LEU A 316 11.62 15.41 -6.44
C LEU A 316 12.00 16.60 -5.54
N ALA A 317 11.38 16.72 -4.36
CA ALA A 317 11.73 17.74 -3.38
C ALA A 317 13.17 17.58 -2.86
N CYS A 318 13.60 16.35 -2.60
CA CYS A 318 14.97 16.03 -2.20
C CYS A 318 15.97 16.46 -3.26
N VAL A 319 15.73 16.12 -4.53
CA VAL A 319 16.61 16.51 -5.65
C VAL A 319 16.75 18.01 -5.75
N ALA A 320 15.66 18.78 -5.65
CA ALA A 320 15.71 20.25 -5.68
C ALA A 320 16.64 20.81 -4.61
N VAL A 321 16.50 20.35 -3.35
CA VAL A 321 17.37 20.76 -2.23
C VAL A 321 18.85 20.38 -2.47
N GLN A 322 19.11 19.18 -3.00
CA GLN A 322 20.49 18.75 -3.24
C GLN A 322 21.15 19.53 -4.40
N MET A 323 20.40 19.84 -5.46
CA MET A 323 20.90 20.65 -6.58
C MET A 323 21.23 22.07 -6.14
N ASP A 324 20.41 22.69 -5.30
CA ASP A 324 20.70 24.02 -4.74
C ASP A 324 22.01 24.02 -3.94
N LYS A 325 22.23 23.00 -3.09
CA LYS A 325 23.49 22.85 -2.37
C LYS A 325 24.68 22.71 -3.31
N ILE A 326 24.60 21.85 -4.34
CA ILE A 326 25.68 21.66 -5.33
C ILE A 326 26.00 22.96 -6.05
N ASN A 327 24.99 23.74 -6.44
CA ASN A 327 25.17 25.02 -7.12
C ASN A 327 25.83 26.07 -6.22
N GLN A 328 25.50 26.08 -4.93
CA GLN A 328 26.15 26.97 -3.94
C GLN A 328 27.64 26.64 -3.72
N TYR A 329 28.05 25.36 -3.86
CA TYR A 329 29.45 24.97 -3.75
C TYR A 329 30.26 25.28 -5.02
N LYS A 330 29.62 25.51 -6.16
CA LYS A 330 30.25 25.83 -7.43
C LYS A 330 30.35 27.34 -7.73
N ALA A 331 29.63 28.15 -6.98
CA ALA A 331 29.64 29.61 -7.04
C ALA A 331 30.64 30.21 -6.05
#